data_c97469b518366a5fdcf16534a34c8508
#
_entry.id   c97469b518366a5fdcf16534a34c8508
#
_cell.length_a   1.000
_cell.length_b   1.000
_cell.length_c   1.000
_cell.angle_alpha   90.00
_cell.angle_beta   90.00
_cell.angle_gamma   90.00
#
_symmetry.space_group_name_H-M   'P 1'
#
loop_
_entity.id
_entity.type
_entity.pdbx_description
1 polymer ?
#
loop_
_entity_poly.entity_id
_entity_poly.type
_entity_poly.pdbx_seq_one_letter_code
_entity_poly.pdbx_strand_id
1 'polypeptide(L)'
;MEFERPRGTRDFLFEEMRQRKEAEDILRNVFENYGFGEVQTPLFEDLKLFTTKSGEEIVDQLYNFKDKGNRDLALRPEITAPIARLYLNELQKTAKPIKLYYYGSCFRYERPQKGRFRQFWQFGCELIGAKTPEGEAEAIALVNNSLEALGITTAEINVNHLGIIRGLFAHFDIDSETQRKIMIVIDKGDKELLKESLIGDNPIIENNPELNETLFKLMDLVGDSSIIDDVRELIEPYEESHQALSEFEELIKTLESFQVFNYKLNLGVARGLDYYTGIVFEVYVQGLGAQKQVCGGGTYNLVKLFGGEDVVSTGFALGFDRLMNAIEELNGKKELEPLVDTYVAAISESTRHDAFKIAQSLRKENIATEVDLSRKKFKKLLSYANRINVKHVVLVGERDLEEGKVTVKDMESGEQELVAIDEVANYIKEN
;
A
#
# COMPACT_ATOMS: atom_id res chain seq x y z
N MET A 1 -12.82 10.84 -33.27
CA MET A 1 -13.39 10.66 -31.91
C MET A 1 -12.18 10.42 -31.01
N GLU A 2 -11.92 11.36 -30.10
CA GLU A 2 -10.83 11.18 -29.11
C GLU A 2 -11.44 10.59 -27.84
N PHE A 3 -10.87 9.49 -27.38
CA PHE A 3 -11.22 8.90 -26.10
C PHE A 3 -10.14 9.25 -25.08
N GLU A 4 -10.52 9.97 -24.05
CA GLU A 4 -9.63 10.31 -22.95
C GLU A 4 -9.90 9.40 -21.75
N ARG A 5 -8.88 9.15 -20.96
CA ARG A 5 -9.03 8.42 -19.70
C ARG A 5 -9.79 9.29 -18.68
N PRO A 6 -10.57 8.69 -17.76
CA PRO A 6 -11.26 9.44 -16.72
C PRO A 6 -10.28 10.26 -15.86
N ARG A 7 -10.68 11.48 -15.50
CA ARG A 7 -9.84 12.36 -14.68
C ARG A 7 -9.50 11.72 -13.33
N GLY A 8 -8.22 11.77 -12.96
CA GLY A 8 -7.73 11.21 -11.70
C GLY A 8 -7.44 9.71 -11.75
N THR A 9 -7.44 9.11 -12.95
CA THR A 9 -6.97 7.72 -13.17
C THR A 9 -5.65 7.72 -13.94
N ARG A 10 -4.98 6.57 -14.00
CA ARG A 10 -3.72 6.37 -14.73
C ARG A 10 -3.73 5.06 -15.48
N ASP A 11 -3.00 5.04 -16.60
CA ASP A 11 -2.57 3.82 -17.27
C ASP A 11 -1.12 3.56 -16.85
N PHE A 12 -0.81 2.30 -16.60
CA PHE A 12 0.54 1.84 -16.27
C PHE A 12 1.08 1.03 -17.43
N LEU A 13 2.27 1.35 -17.91
CA LEU A 13 2.89 0.65 -19.04
C LEU A 13 4.09 -0.19 -18.56
N PHE A 14 4.46 -1.09 -19.38
CA PHE A 14 5.57 -2.08 -19.31
C PHE A 14 6.49 -1.98 -18.09
N GLU A 15 7.44 -1.05 -18.08
CA GLU A 15 8.44 -0.91 -17.02
C GLU A 15 7.80 -0.54 -15.68
N GLU A 16 6.88 0.43 -15.68
CA GLU A 16 6.18 0.84 -14.48
C GLU A 16 5.40 -0.33 -13.87
N MET A 17 4.74 -1.15 -14.71
CA MET A 17 4.04 -2.35 -14.25
C MET A 17 4.98 -3.42 -13.69
N ARG A 18 6.18 -3.58 -14.27
CA ARG A 18 7.17 -4.52 -13.73
C ARG A 18 7.68 -4.09 -12.37
N GLN A 19 8.03 -2.80 -12.22
CA GLN A 19 8.45 -2.24 -10.93
C GLN A 19 7.36 -2.39 -9.87
N ARG A 20 6.10 -2.12 -10.24
CA ARG A 20 4.96 -2.30 -9.33
C ARG A 20 4.80 -3.76 -8.92
N LYS A 21 4.94 -4.69 -9.86
CA LYS A 21 4.84 -6.13 -9.57
C LYS A 21 6.00 -6.61 -8.69
N GLU A 22 7.21 -6.15 -8.92
CA GLU A 22 8.37 -6.46 -8.06
C GLU A 22 8.13 -5.99 -6.61
N ALA A 23 7.66 -4.75 -6.44
CA ALA A 23 7.34 -4.21 -5.11
C ALA A 23 6.17 -4.98 -4.45
N GLU A 24 5.15 -5.36 -5.23
CA GLU A 24 4.04 -6.20 -4.77
C GLU A 24 4.54 -7.57 -4.30
N ASP A 25 5.39 -8.23 -5.07
CA ASP A 25 5.92 -9.56 -4.74
C ASP A 25 6.81 -9.51 -3.48
N ILE A 26 7.60 -8.43 -3.29
CA ILE A 26 8.37 -8.20 -2.06
C ILE A 26 7.44 -8.08 -0.86
N LEU A 27 6.40 -7.25 -0.94
CA LEU A 27 5.44 -7.09 0.14
C LEU A 27 4.71 -8.40 0.47
N ARG A 28 4.26 -9.15 -0.54
CA ARG A 28 3.63 -10.47 -0.36
C ARG A 28 4.51 -11.39 0.47
N ASN A 29 5.78 -11.51 0.09
CA ASN A 29 6.74 -12.34 0.81
C ASN A 29 6.89 -11.92 2.28
N VAL A 30 6.97 -10.62 2.57
CA VAL A 30 7.07 -10.13 3.96
C VAL A 30 5.81 -10.50 4.75
N PHE A 31 4.61 -10.24 4.23
CA PHE A 31 3.35 -10.53 4.91
C PHE A 31 3.14 -12.04 5.14
N GLU A 32 3.48 -12.86 4.16
CA GLU A 32 3.40 -14.31 4.26
C GLU A 32 4.38 -14.88 5.30
N ASN A 33 5.58 -14.29 5.43
CA ASN A 33 6.55 -14.64 6.48
C ASN A 33 6.04 -14.31 7.89
N TYR A 34 5.12 -13.35 8.02
CA TYR A 34 4.41 -13.05 9.27
C TYR A 34 3.19 -13.95 9.50
N GLY A 35 2.90 -14.87 8.56
CA GLY A 35 1.78 -15.80 8.62
C GLY A 35 0.44 -15.19 8.23
N PHE A 36 0.42 -14.07 7.50
CA PHE A 36 -0.81 -13.51 6.96
C PHE A 36 -1.24 -14.24 5.69
N GLY A 37 -2.53 -14.54 5.57
CA GLY A 37 -3.14 -15.12 4.38
C GLY A 37 -3.77 -14.04 3.48
N GLU A 38 -3.58 -14.18 2.17
CA GLU A 38 -4.18 -13.25 1.21
C GLU A 38 -5.70 -13.45 1.10
N VAL A 39 -6.42 -12.34 1.06
CA VAL A 39 -7.85 -12.32 0.77
C VAL A 39 -8.19 -11.24 -0.25
N GLN A 40 -9.24 -11.47 -1.00
CA GLN A 40 -9.76 -10.53 -1.97
C GLN A 40 -11.25 -10.32 -1.78
N THR A 41 -11.67 -9.07 -1.67
CA THR A 41 -13.08 -8.67 -1.57
C THR A 41 -13.54 -8.04 -2.90
N PRO A 42 -14.85 -7.97 -3.17
CA PRO A 42 -15.38 -7.29 -4.35
C PRO A 42 -14.93 -5.84 -4.47
N LEU A 43 -14.88 -5.32 -5.70
CA LEU A 43 -14.56 -3.91 -5.97
C LEU A 43 -15.71 -2.96 -5.59
N PHE A 44 -16.92 -3.45 -5.52
CA PHE A 44 -18.10 -2.70 -5.10
C PHE A 44 -18.84 -3.45 -4.00
N GLU A 45 -19.43 -2.71 -3.11
CA GLU A 45 -20.15 -3.20 -1.93
C GLU A 45 -21.49 -2.45 -1.81
N ASP A 46 -22.32 -2.89 -0.91
CA ASP A 46 -23.51 -2.13 -0.50
C ASP A 46 -23.09 -0.77 0.07
N LEU A 47 -23.70 0.32 -0.39
CA LEU A 47 -23.39 1.68 0.05
C LEU A 47 -23.47 1.80 1.58
N LYS A 48 -24.42 1.08 2.18
CA LYS A 48 -24.64 1.07 3.63
C LYS A 48 -23.42 0.60 4.42
N LEU A 49 -22.57 -0.27 3.85
CA LEU A 49 -21.34 -0.70 4.52
C LEU A 49 -20.43 0.49 4.87
N PHE A 50 -20.35 1.47 3.96
CA PHE A 50 -19.49 2.64 4.14
C PHE A 50 -20.18 3.75 4.94
N THR A 51 -21.47 3.97 4.77
CA THR A 51 -22.20 4.99 5.54
C THR A 51 -22.37 4.59 7.00
N THR A 52 -22.52 3.30 7.31
CA THR A 52 -22.54 2.81 8.70
C THR A 52 -21.20 3.06 9.41
N LYS A 53 -20.08 2.96 8.67
CA LYS A 53 -18.73 3.19 9.21
C LYS A 53 -18.41 4.66 9.40
N SER A 54 -18.75 5.51 8.42
CA SER A 54 -18.21 6.88 8.29
C SER A 54 -19.28 7.97 8.24
N GLY A 55 -20.54 7.63 8.48
CA GLY A 55 -21.66 8.55 8.36
C GLY A 55 -22.08 8.84 6.91
N GLU A 56 -23.18 9.55 6.74
CA GLU A 56 -23.73 9.89 5.42
C GLU A 56 -22.85 10.90 4.64
N GLU A 57 -22.03 11.69 5.33
CA GLU A 57 -21.12 12.68 4.71
C GLU A 57 -20.08 12.05 3.78
N ILE A 58 -19.77 10.75 3.96
CA ILE A 58 -18.85 10.03 3.08
C ILE A 58 -19.36 9.89 1.65
N VAL A 59 -20.67 9.95 1.41
CA VAL A 59 -21.30 9.70 0.11
C VAL A 59 -20.75 10.64 -0.97
N ASP A 60 -20.47 11.88 -0.62
CA ASP A 60 -19.90 12.88 -1.55
C ASP A 60 -18.47 12.52 -2.01
N GLN A 61 -17.80 11.65 -1.28
CA GLN A 61 -16.44 11.16 -1.58
C GLN A 61 -16.45 9.78 -2.24
N LEU A 62 -17.63 9.17 -2.45
CA LEU A 62 -17.74 7.84 -3.04
C LEU A 62 -18.12 7.89 -4.53
N TYR A 63 -17.75 6.84 -5.25
CA TYR A 63 -18.35 6.48 -6.52
C TYR A 63 -19.52 5.54 -6.25
N ASN A 64 -20.72 6.09 -6.10
CA ASN A 64 -21.94 5.34 -5.83
C ASN A 64 -22.86 5.29 -7.05
N PHE A 65 -23.61 4.22 -7.17
CA PHE A 65 -24.51 3.96 -8.29
C PHE A 65 -25.60 2.95 -7.90
N LYS A 66 -26.67 2.91 -8.68
CA LYS A 66 -27.69 1.87 -8.57
C LYS A 66 -27.45 0.76 -9.57
N ASP A 67 -27.56 -0.46 -9.13
CA ASP A 67 -27.56 -1.61 -10.03
C ASP A 67 -28.91 -1.78 -10.76
N LYS A 68 -29.01 -2.77 -11.65
CA LYS A 68 -30.27 -3.06 -12.37
C LYS A 68 -31.41 -3.51 -11.45
N GLY A 69 -31.11 -3.95 -10.24
CA GLY A 69 -32.06 -4.28 -9.19
C GLY A 69 -32.42 -3.13 -8.27
N ASN A 70 -32.01 -1.89 -8.62
CA ASN A 70 -32.21 -0.66 -7.85
C ASN A 70 -31.58 -0.67 -6.45
N ARG A 71 -30.51 -1.46 -6.24
CA ARG A 71 -29.72 -1.51 -5.00
C ARG A 71 -28.66 -0.42 -5.04
N ASP A 72 -28.46 0.28 -3.92
CA ASP A 72 -27.44 1.30 -3.79
C ASP A 72 -26.09 0.66 -3.51
N LEU A 73 -25.16 0.80 -4.45
CA LEU A 73 -23.80 0.26 -4.40
C LEU A 73 -22.79 1.38 -4.46
N ALA A 74 -21.57 1.11 -3.96
CA ALA A 74 -20.44 2.02 -4.12
C ALA A 74 -19.16 1.22 -4.46
N LEU A 75 -18.29 1.83 -5.28
CA LEU A 75 -16.92 1.36 -5.41
C LEU A 75 -16.22 1.56 -4.07
N ARG A 76 -15.48 0.55 -3.61
CA ARG A 76 -14.82 0.58 -2.30
C ARG A 76 -13.79 1.71 -2.19
N PRO A 77 -13.90 2.60 -1.20
CA PRO A 77 -12.93 3.68 -0.96
C PRO A 77 -11.71 3.21 -0.17
N GLU A 78 -11.78 2.01 0.41
CA GLU A 78 -10.77 1.32 1.20
C GLU A 78 -11.15 -0.16 1.33
N ILE A 79 -10.33 -0.99 1.99
CA ILE A 79 -10.57 -2.44 2.02
C ILE A 79 -10.92 -2.95 3.43
N THR A 80 -10.66 -2.18 4.48
CA THR A 80 -10.92 -2.58 5.89
C THR A 80 -12.39 -2.92 6.16
N ALA A 81 -13.37 -2.08 5.72
CA ALA A 81 -14.78 -2.37 5.91
C ALA A 81 -15.24 -3.62 5.13
N PRO A 82 -14.85 -3.83 3.85
CA PRO A 82 -15.03 -5.11 3.17
C PRO A 82 -14.46 -6.33 3.90
N ILE A 83 -13.30 -6.21 4.56
CA ILE A 83 -12.72 -7.29 5.37
C ILE A 83 -13.57 -7.55 6.63
N ALA A 84 -14.02 -6.51 7.31
CA ALA A 84 -14.92 -6.69 8.47
C ALA A 84 -16.24 -7.39 8.06
N ARG A 85 -16.81 -7.06 6.90
CA ARG A 85 -17.95 -7.76 6.32
C ARG A 85 -17.61 -9.23 5.97
N LEU A 86 -16.43 -9.48 5.36
CA LEU A 86 -15.95 -10.83 5.07
C LEU A 86 -15.84 -11.66 6.35
N TYR A 87 -15.25 -11.08 7.41
CA TYR A 87 -15.17 -11.73 8.72
C TYR A 87 -16.56 -12.12 9.24
N LEU A 88 -17.52 -11.20 9.23
CA LEU A 88 -18.88 -11.45 9.69
C LEU A 88 -19.59 -12.57 8.92
N ASN A 89 -19.34 -12.68 7.64
CA ASN A 89 -20.02 -13.69 6.82
C ASN A 89 -19.35 -15.07 6.87
N GLU A 90 -18.01 -15.13 6.91
CA GLU A 90 -17.28 -16.35 6.62
C GLU A 90 -16.34 -16.79 7.75
N LEU A 91 -15.84 -15.86 8.59
CA LEU A 91 -14.70 -16.15 9.46
C LEU A 91 -14.99 -16.11 10.96
N GLN A 92 -16.22 -15.81 11.40
CA GLN A 92 -16.54 -15.70 12.84
C GLN A 92 -16.18 -16.97 13.65
N LYS A 93 -16.24 -18.15 13.03
CA LYS A 93 -15.94 -19.44 13.66
C LYS A 93 -14.47 -19.84 13.57
N THR A 94 -13.66 -19.05 12.87
CA THR A 94 -12.22 -19.32 12.73
C THR A 94 -11.51 -19.01 14.03
N ALA A 95 -10.51 -19.85 14.37
CA ALA A 95 -9.67 -19.62 15.55
C ALA A 95 -8.93 -18.29 15.43
N LYS A 96 -8.90 -17.53 16.53
CA LYS A 96 -8.21 -16.23 16.61
C LYS A 96 -6.83 -16.39 17.22
N PRO A 97 -5.87 -15.52 16.89
CA PRO A 97 -6.00 -14.37 16.01
C PRO A 97 -6.07 -14.78 14.52
N ILE A 98 -6.83 -14.03 13.73
CA ILE A 98 -6.93 -14.21 12.27
C ILE A 98 -6.09 -13.13 11.60
N LYS A 99 -5.16 -13.54 10.73
CA LYS A 99 -4.20 -12.68 10.02
C LYS A 99 -4.55 -12.66 8.54
N LEU A 100 -5.04 -11.52 8.04
CA LEU A 100 -5.46 -11.34 6.65
C LEU A 100 -4.66 -10.20 6.04
N TYR A 101 -4.21 -10.38 4.79
CA TYR A 101 -3.66 -9.27 4.01
C TYR A 101 -4.36 -9.16 2.66
N TYR A 102 -4.25 -7.99 2.05
CA TYR A 102 -4.87 -7.69 0.77
C TYR A 102 -4.04 -6.74 -0.08
N TYR A 103 -4.18 -6.88 -1.40
CA TYR A 103 -3.74 -5.91 -2.38
C TYR A 103 -4.88 -5.60 -3.35
N GLY A 104 -5.18 -4.33 -3.57
CA GLY A 104 -6.29 -4.01 -4.47
C GLY A 104 -6.52 -2.52 -4.70
N SER A 105 -7.24 -2.24 -5.79
CA SER A 105 -7.65 -0.88 -6.13
C SER A 105 -8.79 -0.38 -5.26
N CYS A 106 -8.71 0.90 -4.92
CA CYS A 106 -9.71 1.67 -4.19
C CYS A 106 -10.09 2.93 -5.00
N PHE A 107 -11.26 3.50 -4.70
CA PHE A 107 -11.82 4.59 -5.47
C PHE A 107 -12.37 5.69 -4.57
N ARG A 108 -11.88 6.94 -4.74
CA ARG A 108 -12.40 8.10 -4.00
C ARG A 108 -12.64 9.27 -4.93
N TYR A 109 -13.77 9.92 -4.79
CA TYR A 109 -14.11 11.11 -5.57
C TYR A 109 -13.46 12.35 -4.97
N GLU A 110 -12.13 12.38 -4.99
CA GLU A 110 -11.34 13.50 -4.48
C GLU A 110 -10.92 14.45 -5.60
N ARG A 111 -10.50 15.68 -5.22
CA ARG A 111 -9.82 16.58 -6.15
C ARG A 111 -8.44 16.01 -6.47
N PRO A 112 -8.15 15.66 -7.73
CA PRO A 112 -6.88 15.09 -8.09
C PRO A 112 -5.73 16.05 -7.78
N GLN A 113 -4.72 15.55 -7.06
CA GLN A 113 -3.48 16.25 -6.75
C GLN A 113 -2.31 15.29 -7.00
N LYS A 114 -1.06 15.80 -7.01
CA LYS A 114 0.10 14.91 -7.07
C LYS A 114 0.04 13.89 -5.93
N GLY A 115 0.00 12.58 -6.25
CA GLY A 115 -0.12 11.45 -5.31
C GLY A 115 -1.50 11.21 -4.68
N ARG A 116 -2.55 11.95 -5.11
CA ARG A 116 -3.94 11.64 -4.81
C ARG A 116 -4.70 11.39 -6.09
N PHE A 117 -4.99 10.11 -6.33
CA PHE A 117 -5.74 9.64 -7.49
C PHE A 117 -7.16 9.25 -7.09
N ARG A 118 -8.07 9.26 -8.06
CA ARG A 118 -9.44 8.77 -7.87
C ARG A 118 -9.52 7.25 -7.88
N GLN A 119 -8.58 6.61 -8.59
CA GLN A 119 -8.28 5.19 -8.49
C GLN A 119 -6.85 5.06 -8.00
N PHE A 120 -6.66 4.36 -6.90
CA PHE A 120 -5.36 4.12 -6.24
C PHE A 120 -5.33 2.71 -5.66
N TRP A 121 -4.14 2.23 -5.30
CA TRP A 121 -3.99 0.88 -4.75
C TRP A 121 -3.61 0.95 -3.28
N GLN A 122 -4.18 0.01 -2.52
CA GLN A 122 -3.80 -0.26 -1.14
C GLN A 122 -3.18 -1.65 -1.03
N PHE A 123 -2.11 -1.75 -0.27
CA PHE A 123 -1.58 -3.00 0.27
C PHE A 123 -1.71 -2.91 1.79
N GLY A 124 -2.39 -3.87 2.43
CA GLY A 124 -2.65 -3.74 3.85
C GLY A 124 -3.00 -5.05 4.52
N CYS A 125 -3.18 -5.01 5.82
CA CYS A 125 -3.57 -6.16 6.61
C CYS A 125 -4.59 -5.82 7.68
N GLU A 126 -5.28 -6.88 8.14
CA GLU A 126 -6.16 -6.86 9.30
C GLU A 126 -5.84 -8.07 10.19
N LEU A 127 -5.51 -7.80 11.43
CA LEU A 127 -5.26 -8.76 12.49
C LEU A 127 -6.44 -8.73 13.45
N ILE A 128 -7.29 -9.77 13.41
CA ILE A 128 -8.56 -9.81 14.12
C ILE A 128 -8.47 -10.72 15.33
N GLY A 129 -8.76 -10.16 16.52
CA GLY A 129 -8.79 -10.91 17.77
C GLY A 129 -7.43 -11.20 18.39
N ALA A 130 -6.39 -10.46 18.02
CA ALA A 130 -5.16 -10.41 18.76
C ALA A 130 -5.34 -9.60 20.05
N LYS A 131 -4.50 -9.86 21.03
CA LYS A 131 -4.47 -9.06 22.25
C LYS A 131 -3.63 -7.80 22.07
N THR A 132 -3.95 -6.79 22.83
CA THR A 132 -3.16 -5.56 23.01
C THR A 132 -2.13 -5.79 24.11
N PRO A 133 -0.84 -5.37 23.94
CA PRO A 133 -0.31 -4.61 22.80
C PRO A 133 0.34 -5.49 21.69
N GLU A 134 0.28 -6.82 21.80
CA GLU A 134 1.00 -7.73 20.88
C GLU A 134 0.52 -7.56 19.43
N GLY A 135 -0.79 -7.37 19.22
CA GLY A 135 -1.34 -7.18 17.88
C GLY A 135 -0.88 -5.87 17.22
N GLU A 136 -0.84 -4.79 17.97
CA GLU A 136 -0.36 -3.48 17.53
C GLU A 136 1.14 -3.52 17.21
N ALA A 137 1.93 -4.11 18.11
CA ALA A 137 3.38 -4.22 17.93
C ALA A 137 3.70 -5.05 16.68
N GLU A 138 3.01 -6.17 16.47
CA GLU A 138 3.18 -7.01 15.27
C GLU A 138 2.80 -6.24 13.99
N ALA A 139 1.71 -5.47 13.99
CA ALA A 139 1.32 -4.66 12.84
C ALA A 139 2.36 -3.57 12.53
N ILE A 140 2.88 -2.89 13.56
CA ILE A 140 3.93 -1.87 13.41
C ILE A 140 5.24 -2.50 12.94
N ALA A 141 5.63 -3.67 13.46
CA ALA A 141 6.81 -4.40 13.02
C ALA A 141 6.67 -4.86 11.56
N LEU A 142 5.50 -5.34 11.17
CA LEU A 142 5.20 -5.74 9.79
C LEU A 142 5.35 -4.57 8.81
N VAL A 143 4.82 -3.38 9.13
CA VAL A 143 4.99 -2.23 8.26
C VAL A 143 6.44 -1.77 8.20
N ASN A 144 7.17 -1.77 9.33
CA ASN A 144 8.59 -1.46 9.37
C ASN A 144 9.40 -2.37 8.43
N ASN A 145 9.27 -3.69 8.60
CA ASN A 145 9.99 -4.67 7.79
C ASN A 145 9.58 -4.63 6.31
N SER A 146 8.32 -4.25 6.03
CA SER A 146 7.86 -4.03 4.65
C SER A 146 8.58 -2.87 3.97
N LEU A 147 8.79 -1.78 4.69
CA LEU A 147 9.49 -0.61 4.17
C LEU A 147 10.99 -0.90 4.00
N GLU A 148 11.61 -1.57 4.96
CA GLU A 148 13.01 -2.01 4.87
C GLU A 148 13.24 -2.93 3.67
N ALA A 149 12.35 -3.92 3.45
CA ALA A 149 12.43 -4.83 2.30
C ALA A 149 12.31 -4.12 0.95
N LEU A 150 11.58 -3.00 0.91
CA LEU A 150 11.48 -2.12 -0.27
C LEU A 150 12.64 -1.13 -0.38
N GLY A 151 13.62 -1.15 0.53
CA GLY A 151 14.75 -0.22 0.56
C GLY A 151 14.39 1.18 1.06
N ILE A 152 13.25 1.35 1.73
CA ILE A 152 12.80 2.62 2.32
C ILE A 152 13.27 2.68 3.78
N THR A 153 14.50 3.13 3.99
CA THR A 153 15.14 3.19 5.33
C THR A 153 14.95 4.54 6.05
N THR A 154 14.38 5.53 5.37
CA THR A 154 14.17 6.89 5.92
C THR A 154 12.74 7.11 6.41
N ALA A 155 11.99 6.04 6.60
CA ALA A 155 10.64 6.10 7.11
C ALA A 155 10.64 6.42 8.62
N GLU A 156 9.70 7.25 9.04
CA GLU A 156 9.44 7.58 10.43
C GLU A 156 8.03 7.12 10.80
N ILE A 157 7.92 6.30 11.85
CA ILE A 157 6.66 5.78 12.35
C ILE A 157 6.23 6.65 13.52
N ASN A 158 5.12 7.38 13.38
CA ASN A 158 4.54 8.18 14.46
C ASN A 158 3.43 7.37 15.13
N VAL A 159 3.50 7.17 16.43
CA VAL A 159 2.59 6.33 17.21
C VAL A 159 1.90 7.16 18.28
N ASN A 160 0.61 6.96 18.48
CA ASN A 160 -0.18 7.57 19.54
C ASN A 160 -1.15 6.55 20.16
N HIS A 161 -1.59 6.82 21.38
CA HIS A 161 -2.69 6.12 22.04
C HIS A 161 -3.87 7.07 22.26
N LEU A 162 -4.93 6.92 21.43
CA LEU A 162 -6.09 7.82 21.46
C LEU A 162 -6.81 7.84 22.81
N GLY A 163 -6.69 6.78 23.62
CA GLY A 163 -7.25 6.69 24.95
C GLY A 163 -6.77 7.78 25.89
N ILE A 164 -5.56 8.32 25.69
CA ILE A 164 -5.01 9.41 26.51
C ILE A 164 -5.88 10.67 26.34
N ILE A 165 -6.15 11.08 25.10
CA ILE A 165 -6.99 12.25 24.81
C ILE A 165 -8.46 11.98 25.16
N ARG A 166 -8.94 10.75 24.92
CA ARG A 166 -10.31 10.38 25.25
C ARG A 166 -10.57 10.36 26.77
N GLY A 167 -9.58 9.95 27.56
CA GLY A 167 -9.64 10.04 29.02
C GLY A 167 -9.77 11.50 29.50
N LEU A 168 -9.03 12.42 28.86
CA LEU A 168 -9.19 13.85 29.10
C LEU A 168 -10.63 14.31 28.78
N PHE A 169 -11.18 13.91 27.62
CA PHE A 169 -12.56 14.26 27.27
C PHE A 169 -13.60 13.67 28.23
N ALA A 170 -13.37 12.44 28.69
CA ALA A 170 -14.28 11.79 29.67
C ALA A 170 -14.30 12.54 31.00
N HIS A 171 -13.14 12.99 31.48
CA HIS A 171 -13.05 13.79 32.73
C HIS A 171 -13.86 15.10 32.66
N PHE A 172 -13.94 15.73 31.49
CA PHE A 172 -14.70 16.98 31.27
C PHE A 172 -16.13 16.72 30.73
N ASP A 173 -16.64 15.49 30.78
CA ASP A 173 -17.97 15.12 30.32
C ASP A 173 -18.28 15.55 28.87
N ILE A 174 -17.27 15.53 27.98
CA ILE A 174 -17.43 15.88 26.57
C ILE A 174 -18.19 14.75 25.86
N ASP A 175 -19.32 15.09 25.25
CA ASP A 175 -20.15 14.12 24.52
C ASP A 175 -19.45 13.54 23.29
N SER A 176 -19.89 12.35 22.85
CA SER A 176 -19.25 11.61 21.76
C SER A 176 -19.27 12.34 20.42
N GLU A 177 -20.28 13.17 20.13
CA GLU A 177 -20.35 13.93 18.89
C GLU A 177 -19.31 15.06 18.87
N THR A 178 -19.18 15.76 19.98
CA THR A 178 -18.16 16.80 20.19
C THR A 178 -16.76 16.20 20.14
N GLN A 179 -16.51 15.08 20.83
CA GLN A 179 -15.25 14.34 20.72
C GLN A 179 -14.89 14.04 19.26
N ARG A 180 -15.85 13.53 18.48
CA ARG A 180 -15.67 13.23 17.06
C ARG A 180 -15.26 14.46 16.27
N LYS A 181 -15.93 15.58 16.44
CA LYS A 181 -15.59 16.84 15.76
C LYS A 181 -14.18 17.31 16.08
N ILE A 182 -13.80 17.27 17.36
CA ILE A 182 -12.46 17.64 17.81
C ILE A 182 -11.39 16.72 17.19
N MET A 183 -11.60 15.41 17.25
CA MET A 183 -10.65 14.42 16.69
C MET A 183 -10.44 14.60 15.17
N ILE A 184 -11.47 14.93 14.41
CA ILE A 184 -11.37 15.25 12.97
C ILE A 184 -10.48 16.48 12.73
N VAL A 185 -10.56 17.49 13.58
CA VAL A 185 -9.76 18.70 13.45
C VAL A 185 -8.30 18.44 13.86
N ILE A 186 -8.09 17.65 14.91
CA ILE A 186 -6.74 17.19 15.30
C ILE A 186 -6.08 16.43 14.15
N ASP A 187 -6.79 15.51 13.48
CA ASP A 187 -6.28 14.76 12.33
C ASP A 187 -5.83 15.65 11.16
N LYS A 188 -6.46 16.82 10.99
CA LYS A 188 -6.03 17.79 9.98
C LYS A 188 -4.72 18.51 10.35
N GLY A 189 -4.30 18.46 11.60
CA GLY A 189 -3.10 19.13 12.11
C GLY A 189 -3.21 20.66 12.11
N ASP A 190 -4.42 21.20 11.98
CA ASP A 190 -4.68 22.65 11.90
C ASP A 190 -5.05 23.18 13.30
N LYS A 191 -4.03 23.69 14.00
CA LYS A 191 -4.20 24.22 15.37
C LYS A 191 -5.05 25.48 15.44
N GLU A 192 -5.06 26.30 14.40
CA GLU A 192 -5.89 27.50 14.37
C GLU A 192 -7.37 27.11 14.16
N LEU A 193 -7.64 26.19 13.23
CA LEU A 193 -8.97 25.62 13.06
C LEU A 193 -9.45 24.91 14.34
N LEU A 194 -8.53 24.23 15.06
CA LEU A 194 -8.87 23.59 16.34
C LEU A 194 -9.26 24.64 17.37
N LYS A 195 -8.50 25.71 17.51
CA LYS A 195 -8.86 26.84 18.42
C LYS A 195 -10.22 27.43 18.05
N GLU A 196 -10.46 27.71 16.78
CA GLU A 196 -11.75 28.25 16.30
C GLU A 196 -12.90 27.28 16.59
N SER A 197 -12.72 25.98 16.32
CA SER A 197 -13.73 24.94 16.57
C SER A 197 -14.02 24.73 18.05
N LEU A 198 -13.02 24.92 18.92
CA LEU A 198 -13.16 24.78 20.37
C LEU A 198 -13.83 26.00 21.02
N ILE A 199 -13.72 27.19 20.42
CA ILE A 199 -14.27 28.45 20.97
C ILE A 199 -15.70 28.72 20.47
N GLY A 200 -16.05 28.29 19.24
CA GLY A 200 -17.25 28.77 18.57
C GLY A 200 -18.54 27.97 18.76
N ASP A 201 -18.46 26.66 18.94
CA ASP A 201 -19.62 25.77 18.82
C ASP A 201 -20.05 25.03 20.09
N ASN A 202 -19.25 25.04 21.14
CA ASN A 202 -19.61 24.32 22.38
C ASN A 202 -19.22 25.08 23.65
N PRO A 203 -20.19 25.56 24.46
CA PRO A 203 -19.96 26.29 25.67
C PRO A 203 -19.14 25.50 26.74
N ILE A 204 -19.16 24.18 26.70
CA ILE A 204 -18.42 23.32 27.62
C ILE A 204 -16.91 23.51 27.42
N ILE A 205 -16.47 23.63 26.18
CA ILE A 205 -15.05 23.80 25.82
C ILE A 205 -14.60 25.24 26.09
N GLU A 206 -15.41 26.21 25.76
CA GLU A 206 -15.17 27.63 26.02
C GLU A 206 -15.03 27.93 27.55
N ASN A 207 -15.77 27.17 28.37
CA ASN A 207 -15.77 27.29 29.81
C ASN A 207 -14.69 26.45 30.54
N ASN A 208 -13.92 25.65 29.82
CA ASN A 208 -12.88 24.79 30.39
C ASN A 208 -11.48 25.14 29.83
N PRO A 209 -10.83 26.22 30.31
CA PRO A 209 -9.48 26.62 29.89
C PRO A 209 -8.43 25.53 30.14
N GLU A 210 -8.60 24.75 31.19
CA GLU A 210 -7.73 23.64 31.56
C GLU A 210 -7.74 22.51 30.52
N LEU A 211 -8.93 22.11 30.03
CA LEU A 211 -9.07 21.14 28.91
C LEU A 211 -8.28 21.61 27.70
N ASN A 212 -8.47 22.87 27.29
CA ASN A 212 -7.81 23.44 26.12
C ASN A 212 -6.29 23.46 26.30
N GLU A 213 -5.81 23.94 27.43
CA GLU A 213 -4.37 24.04 27.72
C GLU A 213 -3.72 22.64 27.69
N THR A 214 -4.32 21.67 28.39
CA THR A 214 -3.80 20.31 28.45
C THR A 214 -3.85 19.63 27.08
N LEU A 215 -4.94 19.78 26.32
CA LEU A 215 -5.08 19.20 24.97
C LEU A 215 -3.99 19.73 24.03
N PHE A 216 -3.75 21.06 24.02
CA PHE A 216 -2.71 21.62 23.16
C PHE A 216 -1.31 21.20 23.60
N LYS A 217 -1.02 21.13 24.91
CA LYS A 217 0.26 20.62 25.41
C LYS A 217 0.48 19.15 24.99
N LEU A 218 -0.53 18.30 25.14
CA LEU A 218 -0.45 16.91 24.70
C LEU A 218 -0.17 16.81 23.20
N MET A 219 -0.89 17.55 22.36
CA MET A 219 -0.69 17.55 20.90
C MET A 219 0.69 18.04 20.47
N ASP A 220 1.38 18.83 21.28
CA ASP A 220 2.72 19.33 21.01
C ASP A 220 3.82 18.34 21.43
N LEU A 221 3.47 17.31 22.20
CA LEU A 221 4.43 16.28 22.60
C LEU A 221 4.75 15.34 21.45
N VAL A 222 5.97 15.46 20.97
CA VAL A 222 6.56 14.60 19.93
C VAL A 222 8.00 14.28 20.33
N GLY A 223 8.34 13.01 20.44
CA GLY A 223 9.68 12.59 20.84
C GLY A 223 9.85 11.08 20.90
N ASP A 224 10.93 10.66 21.50
CA ASP A 224 11.16 9.26 21.87
C ASP A 224 10.42 8.90 23.19
N SER A 225 10.74 7.77 23.78
CA SER A 225 10.10 7.31 25.02
C SER A 225 10.29 8.24 26.23
N SER A 226 11.21 9.21 26.18
CA SER A 226 11.43 10.17 27.27
C SER A 226 10.24 11.11 27.50
N ILE A 227 9.40 11.36 26.47
CA ILE A 227 8.21 12.21 26.63
C ILE A 227 7.10 11.58 27.49
N ILE A 228 7.20 10.27 27.82
CA ILE A 228 6.21 9.58 28.67
C ILE A 228 6.08 10.23 30.05
N ASP A 229 7.19 10.70 30.59
CA ASP A 229 7.16 11.40 31.90
C ASP A 229 6.42 12.74 31.79
N ASP A 230 6.60 13.49 30.72
CA ASP A 230 5.86 14.73 30.45
C ASP A 230 4.37 14.45 30.26
N VAL A 231 4.01 13.36 29.53
CA VAL A 231 2.62 12.93 29.38
C VAL A 231 2.02 12.60 30.75
N ARG A 232 2.74 11.83 31.55
CA ARG A 232 2.28 11.41 32.89
C ARG A 232 2.01 12.64 33.81
N GLU A 233 2.89 13.66 33.78
CA GLU A 233 2.68 14.89 34.50
C GLU A 233 1.43 15.65 34.02
N LEU A 234 1.25 15.77 32.73
CA LEU A 234 0.09 16.45 32.12
C LEU A 234 -1.25 15.79 32.41
N ILE A 235 -1.28 14.44 32.50
CA ILE A 235 -2.53 13.69 32.71
C ILE A 235 -2.74 13.30 34.19
N GLU A 236 -1.86 13.72 35.10
CA GLU A 236 -1.94 13.36 36.52
C GLU A 236 -3.35 13.53 37.12
N PRO A 237 -4.12 14.58 36.79
CA PRO A 237 -5.48 14.77 37.33
C PRO A 237 -6.55 13.86 36.63
N TYR A 238 -6.24 13.18 35.54
CA TYR A 238 -7.21 12.54 34.66
C TYR A 238 -7.08 11.00 34.69
N GLU A 239 -7.79 10.37 35.65
CA GLU A 239 -7.66 8.95 35.98
C GLU A 239 -7.92 8.05 34.77
N GLU A 240 -8.89 8.39 33.88
CA GLU A 240 -9.23 7.63 32.70
C GLU A 240 -8.09 7.59 31.66
N SER A 241 -7.19 8.58 31.68
CA SER A 241 -6.01 8.63 30.80
C SER A 241 -4.87 7.72 31.28
N HIS A 242 -4.82 7.36 32.57
CA HIS A 242 -3.71 6.60 33.14
C HIS A 242 -3.64 5.16 32.61
N GLN A 243 -4.77 4.51 32.40
CA GLN A 243 -4.81 3.17 31.82
C GLN A 243 -4.24 3.19 30.39
N ALA A 244 -4.66 4.17 29.57
CA ALA A 244 -4.17 4.33 28.21
C ALA A 244 -2.66 4.62 28.17
N LEU A 245 -2.14 5.38 29.12
CA LEU A 245 -0.69 5.59 29.22
C LEU A 245 0.04 4.29 29.58
N SER A 246 -0.49 3.49 30.50
CA SER A 246 0.10 2.20 30.88
C SER A 246 0.12 1.21 29.70
N GLU A 247 -0.94 1.18 28.90
CA GLU A 247 -1.02 0.38 27.68
C GLU A 247 -0.02 0.88 26.62
N PHE A 248 0.20 2.18 26.53
CA PHE A 248 1.17 2.78 25.63
C PHE A 248 2.61 2.46 26.03
N GLU A 249 2.94 2.49 27.32
CA GLU A 249 4.24 2.07 27.84
C GLU A 249 4.53 0.60 27.56
N GLU A 250 3.51 -0.27 27.68
CA GLU A 250 3.67 -1.70 27.38
C GLU A 250 3.85 -1.94 25.88
N LEU A 251 3.18 -1.15 25.02
CA LEU A 251 3.44 -1.19 23.57
C LEU A 251 4.90 -0.84 23.26
N ILE A 252 5.46 0.19 23.88
CA ILE A 252 6.84 0.61 23.65
C ILE A 252 7.81 -0.54 23.95
N LYS A 253 7.67 -1.21 25.09
CA LYS A 253 8.49 -2.37 25.47
C LYS A 253 8.30 -3.54 24.49
N THR A 254 7.08 -3.73 24.00
CA THR A 254 6.76 -4.78 23.04
C THR A 254 7.39 -4.49 21.69
N LEU A 255 7.39 -3.21 21.22
CA LEU A 255 8.08 -2.78 20.00
C LEU A 255 9.59 -3.04 20.07
N GLU A 256 10.23 -2.77 21.21
CA GLU A 256 11.65 -3.08 21.44
C GLU A 256 11.91 -4.59 21.31
N SER A 257 10.99 -5.43 21.83
CA SER A 257 11.07 -6.89 21.70
C SER A 257 10.92 -7.36 20.24
N PHE A 258 10.14 -6.64 19.41
CA PHE A 258 10.04 -6.82 17.96
C PHE A 258 11.19 -6.16 17.18
N GLN A 259 12.17 -5.55 17.87
CA GLN A 259 13.33 -4.85 17.29
C GLN A 259 12.94 -3.66 16.41
N VAL A 260 11.86 -2.99 16.74
CA VAL A 260 11.44 -1.75 16.09
C VAL A 260 11.87 -0.56 16.93
N PHE A 261 12.77 0.28 16.38
CA PHE A 261 13.37 1.42 17.08
C PHE A 261 13.19 2.76 16.34
N ASN A 262 12.72 2.74 15.10
CA ASN A 262 12.57 3.92 14.25
C ASN A 262 11.17 4.56 14.38
N TYR A 263 10.64 4.61 15.59
CA TYR A 263 9.35 5.25 15.88
C TYR A 263 9.54 6.53 16.69
N LYS A 264 8.52 7.38 16.63
CA LYS A 264 8.31 8.52 17.52
C LYS A 264 6.93 8.43 18.16
N LEU A 265 6.86 8.78 19.43
CA LEU A 265 5.60 9.06 20.09
C LEU A 265 5.14 10.44 19.65
N ASN A 266 3.91 10.55 19.18
CA ASN A 266 3.36 11.80 18.66
C ASN A 266 1.89 11.91 19.06
N LEU A 267 1.64 12.58 20.19
CA LEU A 267 0.30 12.70 20.78
C LEU A 267 -0.65 13.56 19.90
N GLY A 268 -0.13 14.27 18.90
CA GLY A 268 -0.91 15.01 17.92
C GLY A 268 -1.41 14.16 16.75
N VAL A 269 -1.05 12.88 16.65
CA VAL A 269 -1.59 11.98 15.63
C VAL A 269 -2.96 11.48 16.07
N ALA A 270 -3.99 11.93 15.38
CA ALA A 270 -5.34 11.42 15.57
C ALA A 270 -5.91 11.08 14.19
N ARG A 271 -6.13 9.84 13.91
CA ARG A 271 -6.74 9.46 12.64
C ARG A 271 -8.23 9.87 12.64
N GLY A 272 -8.63 10.66 11.64
CA GLY A 272 -9.99 11.21 11.49
C GLY A 272 -11.09 10.19 11.17
N LEU A 273 -10.87 8.92 11.53
CA LEU A 273 -11.80 7.83 11.35
C LEU A 273 -12.34 7.42 12.74
N ASP A 274 -13.60 7.65 12.99
CA ASP A 274 -14.30 7.49 14.27
C ASP A 274 -14.23 6.10 14.90
N TYR A 275 -13.78 5.12 14.15
CA TYR A 275 -13.74 3.72 14.59
C TYR A 275 -12.44 3.30 15.29
N TYR A 276 -11.39 4.12 15.28
CA TYR A 276 -10.16 3.81 16.04
C TYR A 276 -10.39 3.98 17.53
N THR A 277 -9.98 2.99 18.33
CA THR A 277 -10.29 2.95 19.77
C THR A 277 -9.06 3.05 20.68
N GLY A 278 -7.91 2.61 20.23
CA GLY A 278 -6.68 2.52 21.02
C GLY A 278 -5.49 3.13 20.30
N ILE A 279 -4.48 2.30 20.03
CA ILE A 279 -3.27 2.72 19.31
C ILE A 279 -3.62 3.12 17.88
N VAL A 280 -2.99 4.20 17.42
CA VAL A 280 -2.95 4.65 16.04
C VAL A 280 -1.50 4.92 15.65
N PHE A 281 -1.20 4.70 14.37
CA PHE A 281 0.12 5.04 13.84
C PHE A 281 0.05 5.52 12.40
N GLU A 282 1.00 6.34 12.04
CA GLU A 282 1.20 6.86 10.70
C GLU A 282 2.66 6.76 10.30
N VAL A 283 2.90 6.46 9.04
CA VAL A 283 4.27 6.33 8.52
C VAL A 283 4.52 7.40 7.49
N TYR A 284 5.60 8.13 7.69
CA TYR A 284 6.02 9.21 6.84
C TYR A 284 7.38 8.90 6.21
N VAL A 285 7.52 9.17 4.92
CA VAL A 285 8.80 9.10 4.21
C VAL A 285 9.23 10.52 3.85
N GLN A 286 10.45 10.87 4.21
CA GLN A 286 11.00 12.20 3.90
C GLN A 286 11.24 12.36 2.40
N GLY A 287 11.18 13.61 1.90
CA GLY A 287 11.39 13.93 0.49
C GLY A 287 10.13 13.97 -0.38
N LEU A 288 9.02 13.37 0.06
CA LEU A 288 7.78 13.28 -0.73
C LEU A 288 6.86 14.51 -0.64
N GLY A 289 7.26 15.58 0.04
CA GLY A 289 6.46 16.80 0.21
C GLY A 289 5.09 16.50 0.84
N ALA A 290 4.00 16.92 0.19
CA ALA A 290 2.63 16.67 0.67
C ALA A 290 2.19 15.18 0.64
N GLN A 291 2.98 14.30 0.02
CA GLN A 291 2.72 12.87 -0.10
C GLN A 291 3.49 12.02 0.91
N LYS A 292 4.17 12.65 1.86
CA LYS A 292 5.06 12.00 2.81
C LYS A 292 4.42 10.88 3.62
N GLN A 293 3.12 10.92 3.89
CA GLN A 293 2.38 9.86 4.59
C GLN A 293 2.11 8.70 3.62
N VAL A 294 2.76 7.57 3.83
CA VAL A 294 2.65 6.37 2.99
C VAL A 294 1.80 5.27 3.60
N CYS A 295 1.63 5.29 4.92
CA CYS A 295 0.84 4.30 5.65
C CYS A 295 0.07 4.94 6.78
N GLY A 296 -1.02 4.28 7.16
CA GLY A 296 -1.72 4.58 8.39
C GLY A 296 -2.50 3.36 8.88
N GLY A 297 -2.48 3.17 10.19
CA GLY A 297 -3.08 2.03 10.85
C GLY A 297 -3.48 2.33 12.29
N GLY A 298 -3.95 1.28 12.96
CA GLY A 298 -4.32 1.35 14.38
C GLY A 298 -5.34 0.29 14.77
N THR A 299 -5.80 0.39 15.99
CA THR A 299 -6.73 -0.53 16.63
C THR A 299 -8.17 -0.01 16.54
N TYR A 300 -9.09 -0.88 16.17
CA TYR A 300 -10.49 -0.53 15.92
C TYR A 300 -11.45 -1.70 16.21
N ASN A 301 -12.75 -1.39 16.27
CA ASN A 301 -13.81 -2.38 16.52
C ASN A 301 -14.96 -2.29 15.49
N LEU A 302 -14.63 -2.44 14.19
CA LEU A 302 -15.63 -2.40 13.12
C LEU A 302 -16.58 -3.60 13.12
N VAL A 303 -16.12 -4.76 13.60
CA VAL A 303 -16.97 -5.95 13.69
C VAL A 303 -18.17 -5.69 14.60
N LYS A 304 -17.94 -5.11 15.77
CA LYS A 304 -19.02 -4.69 16.69
C LYS A 304 -19.90 -3.61 16.09
N LEU A 305 -19.30 -2.62 15.41
CA LEU A 305 -20.06 -1.55 14.74
C LEU A 305 -21.01 -2.10 13.67
N PHE A 306 -20.64 -3.17 13.00
CA PHE A 306 -21.48 -3.85 11.99
C PHE A 306 -22.42 -4.92 12.59
N GLY A 307 -22.58 -4.95 13.94
CA GLY A 307 -23.51 -5.83 14.64
C GLY A 307 -22.98 -7.22 14.93
N GLY A 308 -21.68 -7.45 14.81
CA GLY A 308 -21.01 -8.68 15.21
C GLY A 308 -20.59 -8.72 16.68
N GLU A 309 -19.74 -9.71 17.02
CA GLU A 309 -19.15 -9.83 18.35
C GLU A 309 -18.19 -8.68 18.67
N ASP A 310 -17.95 -8.47 19.95
CA ASP A 310 -16.97 -7.48 20.43
C ASP A 310 -15.56 -8.06 20.27
N VAL A 311 -14.98 -7.90 19.09
CA VAL A 311 -13.65 -8.37 18.77
C VAL A 311 -12.79 -7.22 18.25
N VAL A 312 -11.70 -6.98 18.96
CA VAL A 312 -10.73 -5.96 18.59
C VAL A 312 -9.95 -6.38 17.34
N SER A 313 -9.71 -5.45 16.47
CA SER A 313 -8.92 -5.62 15.26
C SER A 313 -7.83 -4.55 15.19
N THR A 314 -6.67 -4.93 14.70
CA THR A 314 -5.57 -4.01 14.41
C THR A 314 -5.14 -4.20 12.96
N GLY A 315 -4.97 -3.11 12.24
CA GLY A 315 -4.59 -3.20 10.84
C GLY A 315 -4.00 -1.90 10.32
N PHE A 316 -3.45 -1.98 9.12
CA PHE A 316 -2.96 -0.81 8.41
C PHE A 316 -3.12 -0.94 6.89
N ALA A 317 -3.06 0.19 6.21
CA ALA A 317 -3.02 0.23 4.76
C ALA A 317 -1.86 1.12 4.28
N LEU A 318 -1.01 0.54 3.44
CA LEU A 318 0.00 1.22 2.65
C LEU A 318 -0.66 1.80 1.39
N GLY A 319 -0.48 3.07 1.14
CA GLY A 319 -0.82 3.69 -0.15
C GLY A 319 0.20 3.28 -1.20
N PHE A 320 -0.08 2.21 -1.96
CA PHE A 320 0.89 1.60 -2.86
C PHE A 320 1.45 2.56 -3.92
N ASP A 321 0.62 3.46 -4.44
CA ASP A 321 1.08 4.49 -5.38
C ASP A 321 2.06 5.48 -4.73
N ARG A 322 1.89 5.78 -3.44
CA ARG A 322 2.82 6.63 -2.68
C ARG A 322 4.12 5.90 -2.35
N LEU A 323 4.05 4.58 -2.07
CA LEU A 323 5.24 3.75 -1.92
C LEU A 323 6.08 3.72 -3.20
N MET A 324 5.43 3.53 -4.36
CA MET A 324 6.14 3.55 -5.64
C MET A 324 6.84 4.90 -5.88
N ASN A 325 6.18 6.01 -5.54
CA ASN A 325 6.80 7.33 -5.61
C ASN A 325 7.99 7.47 -4.64
N ALA A 326 7.88 6.89 -3.42
CA ALA A 326 8.96 6.90 -2.46
C ALA A 326 10.18 6.10 -2.94
N ILE A 327 9.94 4.92 -3.50
CA ILE A 327 10.99 4.07 -4.08
C ILE A 327 11.72 4.82 -5.23
N GLU A 328 10.96 5.45 -6.13
CA GLU A 328 11.54 6.21 -7.25
C GLU A 328 12.35 7.43 -6.77
N GLU A 329 11.86 8.16 -5.77
CA GLU A 329 12.53 9.35 -5.22
C GLU A 329 13.82 8.99 -4.47
N LEU A 330 13.81 7.90 -3.69
CA LEU A 330 14.97 7.49 -2.88
C LEU A 330 16.02 6.74 -3.68
N ASN A 331 15.61 5.87 -4.60
CA ASN A 331 16.51 4.94 -5.30
C ASN A 331 16.78 5.35 -6.76
N GLY A 332 16.11 6.41 -7.25
CA GLY A 332 16.12 6.78 -8.66
C GLY A 332 15.32 5.81 -9.53
N LYS A 333 15.34 6.07 -10.84
CA LYS A 333 14.76 5.12 -11.80
C LYS A 333 15.66 3.90 -11.94
N LYS A 334 15.14 2.75 -11.57
CA LYS A 334 15.83 1.47 -11.78
C LYS A 334 15.79 1.14 -13.27
N GLU A 335 16.95 0.94 -13.88
CA GLU A 335 17.03 0.30 -15.18
C GLU A 335 16.63 -1.16 -15.02
N LEU A 336 15.61 -1.57 -15.73
CA LEU A 336 15.13 -2.94 -15.72
C LEU A 336 15.79 -3.72 -16.84
N GLU A 337 16.08 -4.99 -16.59
CA GLU A 337 16.48 -5.93 -17.63
C GLU A 337 15.47 -5.90 -18.78
N PRO A 338 15.89 -6.14 -20.01
CA PRO A 338 14.99 -6.21 -21.15
C PRO A 338 13.82 -7.15 -20.91
N LEU A 339 12.65 -6.83 -21.49
CA LEU A 339 11.48 -7.74 -21.44
C LEU A 339 11.69 -9.02 -22.23
N VAL A 340 12.61 -8.97 -23.18
CA VAL A 340 12.89 -10.04 -24.13
C VAL A 340 14.39 -10.21 -24.19
N ASP A 341 14.88 -11.42 -23.96
CA ASP A 341 16.30 -11.74 -24.04
C ASP A 341 16.76 -11.92 -25.49
N THR A 342 15.89 -12.52 -26.31
CA THR A 342 16.25 -12.98 -27.65
C THR A 342 15.23 -12.50 -28.70
N TYR A 343 15.74 -12.04 -29.83
CA TYR A 343 14.95 -11.72 -31.01
C TYR A 343 15.29 -12.67 -32.17
N VAL A 344 14.30 -13.43 -32.65
CA VAL A 344 14.45 -14.38 -33.77
C VAL A 344 13.94 -13.74 -35.04
N ALA A 345 14.75 -13.76 -36.10
CA ALA A 345 14.39 -13.16 -37.36
C ALA A 345 14.78 -14.05 -38.58
N ALA A 346 13.85 -14.24 -39.50
CA ALA A 346 14.11 -14.83 -40.76
C ALA A 346 14.85 -13.86 -41.69
N ILE A 347 15.91 -14.31 -42.36
CA ILE A 347 16.65 -13.52 -43.35
C ILE A 347 15.88 -13.47 -44.70
N SER A 348 15.16 -14.54 -45.05
CA SER A 348 14.36 -14.63 -46.24
C SER A 348 12.92 -15.09 -45.95
N GLU A 349 12.02 -14.93 -46.93
CA GLU A 349 10.62 -15.38 -46.77
C GLU A 349 10.53 -16.92 -46.64
N SER A 350 11.44 -17.68 -47.27
CA SER A 350 11.51 -19.14 -47.19
C SER A 350 11.81 -19.65 -45.79
N THR A 351 12.62 -18.95 -44.99
CA THR A 351 13.04 -19.38 -43.65
C THR A 351 12.09 -18.92 -42.52
N ARG A 352 11.02 -18.19 -42.86
CA ARG A 352 10.10 -17.62 -41.90
C ARG A 352 9.45 -18.63 -40.96
N HIS A 353 9.00 -19.76 -41.53
CA HIS A 353 8.35 -20.79 -40.70
C HIS A 353 9.33 -21.49 -39.78
N ASP A 354 10.58 -21.59 -40.14
CA ASP A 354 11.62 -22.15 -39.26
C ASP A 354 12.02 -21.18 -38.16
N ALA A 355 12.06 -19.86 -38.43
CA ALA A 355 12.22 -18.85 -37.41
C ALA A 355 11.09 -18.93 -36.35
N PHE A 356 9.84 -19.19 -36.77
CA PHE A 356 8.73 -19.39 -35.81
C PHE A 356 8.90 -20.66 -34.98
N LYS A 357 9.38 -21.76 -35.53
CA LYS A 357 9.65 -22.99 -34.78
C LYS A 357 10.76 -22.79 -33.77
N ILE A 358 11.85 -22.13 -34.18
CA ILE A 358 12.99 -21.83 -33.31
C ILE A 358 12.56 -20.91 -32.17
N ALA A 359 11.85 -19.82 -32.46
CA ALA A 359 11.32 -18.94 -31.40
C ALA A 359 10.43 -19.70 -30.41
N GLN A 360 9.60 -20.64 -30.92
CA GLN A 360 8.74 -21.44 -30.07
C GLN A 360 9.51 -22.47 -29.23
N SER A 361 10.62 -23.03 -29.75
CA SER A 361 11.48 -23.92 -28.95
C SER A 361 12.17 -23.14 -27.80
N LEU A 362 12.69 -21.95 -28.09
CA LEU A 362 13.32 -21.10 -27.07
C LEU A 362 12.34 -20.71 -25.94
N ARG A 363 11.10 -20.37 -26.30
CA ARG A 363 10.03 -20.08 -25.33
C ARG A 363 9.70 -21.24 -24.42
N LYS A 364 9.72 -22.49 -24.96
CA LYS A 364 9.51 -23.72 -24.17
C LYS A 364 10.64 -23.94 -23.16
N GLU A 365 11.82 -23.44 -23.46
CA GLU A 365 12.99 -23.46 -22.58
C GLU A 365 13.04 -22.27 -21.62
N ASN A 366 11.93 -21.51 -21.47
CA ASN A 366 11.79 -20.32 -20.65
C ASN A 366 12.72 -19.16 -21.03
N ILE A 367 13.14 -19.07 -22.27
CA ILE A 367 13.87 -17.92 -22.82
C ILE A 367 12.85 -16.94 -23.38
N ALA A 368 12.85 -15.72 -22.85
CA ALA A 368 11.96 -14.65 -23.29
C ALA A 368 12.29 -14.25 -24.74
N THR A 369 11.50 -14.68 -25.69
CA THR A 369 11.81 -14.59 -27.12
C THR A 369 10.75 -13.85 -27.90
N GLU A 370 11.13 -12.81 -28.64
CA GLU A 370 10.32 -12.16 -29.67
C GLU A 370 10.71 -12.69 -31.06
N VAL A 371 9.73 -12.78 -31.97
CA VAL A 371 9.99 -13.18 -33.37
C VAL A 371 9.49 -12.08 -34.32
N ASP A 372 10.18 -11.87 -35.44
CA ASP A 372 9.74 -10.88 -36.42
C ASP A 372 8.41 -11.24 -37.07
N LEU A 373 7.35 -10.53 -36.64
CA LEU A 373 6.01 -10.65 -37.21
C LEU A 373 5.71 -9.63 -38.31
N SER A 374 6.63 -8.69 -38.57
CA SER A 374 6.39 -7.55 -39.46
C SER A 374 7.21 -7.59 -40.77
N ARG A 375 7.89 -8.69 -41.03
CA ARG A 375 8.69 -8.92 -42.24
C ARG A 375 9.65 -7.77 -42.53
N LYS A 376 10.40 -7.37 -41.52
CA LYS A 376 11.38 -6.27 -41.63
C LYS A 376 12.54 -6.67 -42.54
N LYS A 377 13.04 -5.72 -43.33
CA LYS A 377 14.32 -5.89 -44.03
C LYS A 377 15.48 -6.03 -43.03
N PHE A 378 16.50 -6.82 -43.35
CA PHE A 378 17.63 -7.15 -42.47
C PHE A 378 18.21 -5.97 -41.68
N LYS A 379 18.52 -4.85 -42.33
CA LYS A 379 19.04 -3.66 -41.66
C LYS A 379 18.07 -3.11 -40.58
N LYS A 380 16.75 -3.24 -40.80
CA LYS A 380 15.72 -2.80 -39.84
C LYS A 380 15.50 -3.82 -38.72
N LEU A 381 15.84 -5.11 -38.94
CA LEU A 381 15.77 -6.15 -37.89
C LEU A 381 16.77 -5.84 -36.79
N LEU A 382 18.04 -5.65 -37.10
CA LEU A 382 19.08 -5.33 -36.10
C LEU A 382 18.81 -3.99 -35.40
N SER A 383 18.35 -2.98 -36.13
CA SER A 383 17.97 -1.69 -35.54
C SER A 383 16.77 -1.84 -34.59
N TYR A 384 15.84 -2.73 -34.88
CA TYR A 384 14.72 -3.04 -33.99
C TYR A 384 15.19 -3.81 -32.75
N ALA A 385 16.00 -4.86 -32.93
CA ALA A 385 16.58 -5.65 -31.86
C ALA A 385 17.36 -4.75 -30.85
N ASN A 386 18.17 -3.85 -31.36
CA ASN A 386 18.89 -2.89 -30.55
C ASN A 386 17.95 -1.93 -29.79
N ARG A 387 16.86 -1.47 -30.42
CA ARG A 387 15.86 -0.58 -29.79
C ARG A 387 15.11 -1.24 -28.64
N ILE A 388 14.83 -2.55 -28.74
CA ILE A 388 14.19 -3.31 -27.67
C ILE A 388 15.19 -3.91 -26.68
N ASN A 389 16.48 -3.60 -26.87
CA ASN A 389 17.60 -3.93 -25.99
C ASN A 389 17.72 -5.45 -25.72
N VAL A 390 17.53 -6.31 -26.74
CA VAL A 390 17.72 -7.76 -26.57
C VAL A 390 19.21 -8.10 -26.44
N LYS A 391 19.52 -9.13 -25.67
CA LYS A 391 20.90 -9.64 -25.52
C LYS A 391 21.33 -10.38 -26.79
N HIS A 392 20.45 -11.20 -27.36
CA HIS A 392 20.78 -12.04 -28.50
C HIS A 392 19.83 -11.83 -29.68
N VAL A 393 20.36 -11.98 -30.89
CA VAL A 393 19.57 -12.05 -32.12
C VAL A 393 19.88 -13.37 -32.83
N VAL A 394 18.85 -14.18 -33.05
CA VAL A 394 18.92 -15.42 -33.82
C VAL A 394 18.50 -15.13 -35.26
N LEU A 395 19.45 -15.19 -36.18
CA LEU A 395 19.23 -15.01 -37.62
C LEU A 395 19.05 -16.36 -38.30
N VAL A 396 17.92 -16.54 -38.98
CA VAL A 396 17.58 -17.80 -39.63
C VAL A 396 17.74 -17.65 -41.15
N GLY A 397 18.88 -18.12 -41.63
CA GLY A 397 19.28 -18.09 -43.04
C GLY A 397 19.08 -19.45 -43.73
N GLU A 398 18.90 -19.45 -45.05
CA GLU A 398 18.70 -20.69 -45.84
C GLU A 398 19.92 -21.63 -45.76
N ARG A 399 21.13 -21.07 -45.91
CA ARG A 399 22.38 -21.86 -45.91
C ARG A 399 22.66 -22.46 -44.54
N ASP A 400 22.40 -21.71 -43.50
CA ASP A 400 22.60 -22.18 -42.09
C ASP A 400 21.62 -23.33 -41.79
N LEU A 401 20.37 -23.19 -42.24
CA LEU A 401 19.35 -24.24 -42.09
C LEU A 401 19.69 -25.54 -42.83
N GLU A 402 20.31 -25.45 -44.02
CA GLU A 402 20.78 -26.65 -44.75
C GLU A 402 21.82 -27.43 -43.94
N GLU A 403 22.57 -26.74 -43.03
CA GLU A 403 23.52 -27.36 -42.12
C GLU A 403 22.90 -27.72 -40.75
N GLY A 404 21.60 -27.50 -40.56
CA GLY A 404 20.92 -27.68 -39.26
C GLY A 404 21.31 -26.64 -38.21
N LYS A 405 21.75 -25.46 -38.62
CA LYS A 405 22.26 -24.39 -37.77
C LYS A 405 21.54 -23.07 -37.94
N VAL A 406 21.80 -22.13 -37.06
CA VAL A 406 21.40 -20.72 -37.13
C VAL A 406 22.55 -19.82 -36.66
N THR A 407 22.55 -18.58 -37.10
CA THR A 407 23.52 -17.60 -36.62
C THR A 407 22.97 -16.90 -35.36
N VAL A 408 23.66 -17.03 -34.24
CA VAL A 408 23.36 -16.28 -33.02
C VAL A 408 24.32 -15.11 -32.92
N LYS A 409 23.77 -13.91 -32.78
CA LYS A 409 24.52 -12.67 -32.60
C LYS A 409 24.33 -12.16 -31.18
N ASP A 410 25.42 -11.99 -30.48
CA ASP A 410 25.46 -11.23 -29.23
C ASP A 410 25.39 -9.71 -29.55
N MET A 411 24.49 -9.01 -28.92
CA MET A 411 24.22 -7.60 -29.21
C MET A 411 25.12 -6.63 -28.43
N GLU A 412 25.77 -7.09 -27.39
CA GLU A 412 26.73 -6.28 -26.59
C GLU A 412 28.12 -6.33 -27.26
N SER A 413 28.68 -7.52 -27.46
CA SER A 413 29.98 -7.72 -28.08
C SER A 413 29.96 -7.52 -29.60
N GLY A 414 28.81 -7.76 -30.22
CA GLY A 414 28.65 -7.77 -31.69
C GLY A 414 29.14 -9.06 -32.36
N GLU A 415 29.65 -10.03 -31.60
CA GLU A 415 30.10 -11.33 -32.09
C GLU A 415 28.95 -12.16 -32.65
N GLN A 416 29.27 -13.05 -33.59
CA GLN A 416 28.30 -13.94 -34.23
C GLN A 416 28.86 -15.34 -34.25
N GLU A 417 28.02 -16.30 -33.86
CA GLU A 417 28.38 -17.71 -33.87
C GLU A 417 27.34 -18.55 -34.59
N LEU A 418 27.80 -19.58 -35.27
CA LEU A 418 26.95 -20.54 -35.97
C LEU A 418 26.64 -21.73 -35.04
N VAL A 419 25.42 -21.77 -34.50
CA VAL A 419 24.99 -22.72 -33.47
C VAL A 419 24.00 -23.72 -34.04
N ALA A 420 24.11 -24.99 -33.64
CA ALA A 420 23.11 -26.03 -34.02
C ALA A 420 21.75 -25.70 -33.44
N ILE A 421 20.66 -25.93 -34.19
CA ILE A 421 19.30 -25.49 -33.77
C ILE A 421 18.87 -26.09 -32.45
N ASP A 422 19.26 -27.31 -32.15
CA ASP A 422 18.98 -28.01 -30.89
C ASP A 422 19.82 -27.51 -29.71
N GLU A 423 20.92 -26.83 -29.94
CA GLU A 423 21.81 -26.26 -28.92
C GLU A 423 21.60 -24.75 -28.68
N VAL A 424 20.79 -24.07 -29.47
CA VAL A 424 20.60 -22.62 -29.38
C VAL A 424 20.12 -22.19 -27.99
N ALA A 425 19.22 -22.97 -27.39
CA ALA A 425 18.70 -22.66 -26.05
C ALA A 425 19.78 -22.74 -24.98
N ASN A 426 20.66 -23.75 -25.04
CA ASN A 426 21.76 -23.91 -24.10
C ASN A 426 22.77 -22.80 -24.31
N TYR A 427 23.13 -22.50 -25.55
CA TYR A 427 24.04 -21.42 -25.91
C TYR A 427 23.59 -20.05 -25.33
N ILE A 428 22.31 -19.70 -25.47
CA ILE A 428 21.74 -18.43 -24.96
C ILE A 428 21.72 -18.40 -23.42
N LYS A 429 21.54 -19.55 -22.75
CA LYS A 429 21.54 -19.62 -21.28
C LYS A 429 22.94 -19.53 -20.67
N GLU A 430 23.99 -19.88 -21.43
CA GLU A 430 25.37 -19.87 -20.98
C GLU A 430 26.09 -18.54 -21.26
N ASN A 431 25.57 -17.71 -22.14
CA ASN A 431 26.10 -16.41 -22.54
C ASN A 431 25.09 -15.29 -22.28
#